data_d5d95c982e216a420732490d5f6cc15c
#
_entry.id   d5d95c982e216a420732490d5f6cc15c
#
_cell.length_a   1.000
_cell.length_b   1.000
_cell.length_c   1.000
_cell.angle_alpha   90.00
_cell.angle_beta   90.00
_cell.angle_gamma   90.00
#
_symmetry.space_group_name_H-M   'P 1'
#
loop_
_entity.id
_entity.type
_entity.pdbx_description
1 polymer ?
#
loop_
_entity_poly.entity_id
_entity_poly.type
_entity_poly.pdbx_seq_one_letter_code
_entity_poly.pdbx_strand_id
1 'polypeptide(L)'
;RIRKVVESRFEGGSIIEGDYSQLEFRVAGFLAKDSQAYKDVIDGVDVHSYTASVIGCDRQTAKADTFKPLYGGTTGTPEQQKYYRAFKEKYSEITDWHDKLQKDAVTTKRIVLPSGRTYYFPDTKWTRYGTATNRTAICNYPVQGFATADILPCCLVTLEKKLKPYKSLICNTVHDSIVIDCHPDEDDDVLEILKDCMLGAVDDLKQRYSIEYDMPIGIEIKKGNNWLDTDVVYPLE
;
A
#
# COMPACT_ATOMS: atom_id res chain seq x y z
N ARG A 1 -7.79 19.28 -8.79
CA ARG A 1 -7.75 20.25 -9.93
C ARG A 1 -6.49 20.08 -10.79
N ILE A 2 -5.32 19.81 -10.19
CA ILE A 2 -4.07 19.58 -10.94
C ILE A 2 -4.16 18.32 -11.81
N ARG A 3 -4.78 17.24 -11.33
CA ARG A 3 -4.94 16.00 -12.09
C ARG A 3 -5.71 16.19 -13.42
N LYS A 4 -6.57 17.22 -13.49
CA LYS A 4 -7.35 17.49 -14.72
C LYS A 4 -6.52 17.98 -15.91
N VAL A 5 -5.34 18.56 -15.68
CA VAL A 5 -4.45 19.05 -16.75
C VAL A 5 -3.48 17.98 -17.25
N VAL A 6 -3.53 16.79 -16.66
CA VAL A 6 -2.74 15.64 -17.12
C VAL A 6 -3.61 14.84 -18.07
N GLU A 7 -3.33 15.02 -19.36
CA GLU A 7 -4.02 14.39 -20.48
C GLU A 7 -3.02 13.59 -21.32
N SER A 8 -3.53 12.68 -22.16
CA SER A 8 -2.68 11.95 -23.10
C SER A 8 -2.05 12.90 -24.11
N ARG A 9 -0.79 12.66 -24.46
CA ARG A 9 -0.08 13.35 -25.56
C ARG A 9 -0.57 12.91 -26.94
N PHE A 10 -1.34 11.84 -27.02
CA PHE A 10 -1.89 11.33 -28.26
C PHE A 10 -3.29 11.87 -28.51
N GLU A 11 -3.59 12.26 -29.74
CA GLU A 11 -4.97 12.58 -30.13
C GLU A 11 -5.86 11.34 -29.98
N GLY A 12 -6.95 11.45 -29.22
CA GLY A 12 -7.82 10.32 -28.88
C GLY A 12 -7.24 9.32 -27.87
N GLY A 13 -6.06 9.59 -27.32
CA GLY A 13 -5.47 8.76 -26.29
C GLY A 13 -6.13 8.91 -24.92
N SER A 14 -5.73 8.09 -23.96
CA SER A 14 -6.31 8.04 -22.62
C SER A 14 -5.24 8.03 -21.52
N ILE A 15 -5.66 8.38 -20.30
CA ILE A 15 -4.88 8.15 -19.09
C ILE A 15 -5.45 6.93 -18.37
N ILE A 16 -4.57 5.97 -18.07
CA ILE A 16 -4.90 4.77 -17.32
C ILE A 16 -4.19 4.84 -15.97
N GLU A 17 -4.93 4.67 -14.86
CA GLU A 17 -4.39 4.62 -13.50
C GLU A 17 -4.71 3.24 -12.91
N GLY A 18 -3.67 2.47 -12.56
CA GLY A 18 -3.80 1.26 -11.75
C GLY A 18 -3.41 1.56 -10.30
N ASP A 19 -4.23 1.16 -9.34
CA ASP A 19 -4.04 1.40 -7.91
C ASP A 19 -4.14 0.10 -7.12
N TYR A 20 -3.20 -0.13 -6.20
CA TYR A 20 -3.28 -1.28 -5.31
C TYR A 20 -4.29 -1.05 -4.19
N SER A 21 -5.16 -2.02 -3.97
CA SER A 21 -6.16 -1.94 -2.91
C SER A 21 -5.56 -2.20 -1.54
N GLN A 22 -5.60 -1.19 -0.66
CA GLN A 22 -5.20 -1.31 0.74
C GLN A 22 -3.82 -1.96 0.92
N LEU A 23 -2.87 -1.67 0.03
CA LEU A 23 -1.57 -2.35 -0.03
C LEU A 23 -0.82 -2.29 1.31
N GLU A 24 -0.85 -1.15 1.99
CA GLU A 24 -0.16 -0.98 3.26
C GLU A 24 -0.75 -1.88 4.37
N PHE A 25 -2.08 -2.07 4.40
CA PHE A 25 -2.71 -2.99 5.35
C PHE A 25 -2.33 -4.44 5.05
N ARG A 26 -2.35 -4.83 3.78
CA ARG A 26 -1.95 -6.16 3.31
C ARG A 26 -0.49 -6.43 3.65
N VAL A 27 0.39 -5.47 3.40
CA VAL A 27 1.83 -5.56 3.74
C VAL A 27 2.04 -5.68 5.24
N ALA A 28 1.34 -4.91 6.07
CA ALA A 28 1.46 -5.03 7.51
C ALA A 28 0.99 -6.40 8.01
N GLY A 29 -0.14 -6.90 7.50
CA GLY A 29 -0.63 -8.26 7.78
C GLY A 29 0.39 -9.33 7.41
N PHE A 30 1.01 -9.22 6.23
CA PHE A 30 2.05 -10.13 5.77
C PHE A 30 3.31 -10.08 6.66
N LEU A 31 3.84 -8.89 6.95
CA LEU A 31 5.06 -8.73 7.74
C LEU A 31 4.87 -9.16 9.19
N ALA A 32 3.69 -8.92 9.76
CA ALA A 32 3.33 -9.33 11.11
C ALA A 32 2.86 -10.79 11.19
N LYS A 33 2.50 -11.40 10.06
CA LYS A 33 1.81 -12.71 9.97
C LYS A 33 0.49 -12.72 10.75
N ASP A 34 -0.28 -11.63 10.63
CA ASP A 34 -1.52 -11.44 11.37
C ASP A 34 -2.66 -12.24 10.75
N SER A 35 -3.08 -13.29 11.46
CA SER A 35 -4.11 -14.24 11.01
C SER A 35 -5.47 -13.59 10.76
N GLN A 36 -5.83 -12.58 11.57
CA GLN A 36 -7.08 -11.85 11.37
C GLN A 36 -7.02 -10.93 10.16
N ALA A 37 -5.85 -10.31 9.90
CA ALA A 37 -5.66 -9.50 8.70
C ALA A 37 -5.76 -10.36 7.43
N TYR A 38 -5.17 -11.55 7.41
CA TYR A 38 -5.32 -12.51 6.31
C TYR A 38 -6.79 -12.87 6.09
N LYS A 39 -7.51 -13.20 7.15
CA LYS A 39 -8.94 -13.52 7.08
C LYS A 39 -9.74 -12.36 6.52
N ASP A 40 -9.56 -11.16 7.05
CA ASP A 40 -10.29 -9.97 6.61
C ASP A 40 -10.04 -9.65 5.13
N VAL A 41 -8.81 -9.82 4.65
CA VAL A 41 -8.46 -9.62 3.24
C VAL A 41 -9.15 -10.67 2.35
N ILE A 42 -9.16 -11.94 2.76
CA ILE A 42 -9.82 -13.03 2.02
C ILE A 42 -11.34 -12.83 2.02
N ASP A 43 -11.91 -12.40 3.14
CA ASP A 43 -13.35 -12.14 3.29
C ASP A 43 -13.80 -10.82 2.63
N GLY A 44 -12.87 -10.05 2.03
CA GLY A 44 -13.16 -8.78 1.35
C GLY A 44 -13.59 -7.67 2.31
N VAL A 45 -13.13 -7.70 3.57
CA VAL A 45 -13.47 -6.67 4.57
C VAL A 45 -12.84 -5.34 4.21
N ASP A 46 -13.70 -4.32 4.01
CA ASP A 46 -13.23 -2.94 3.87
C ASP A 46 -12.87 -2.36 5.24
N VAL A 47 -11.55 -2.22 5.51
CA VAL A 47 -11.05 -1.67 6.78
C VAL A 47 -11.50 -0.23 7.03
N HIS A 48 -11.80 0.56 6.00
CA HIS A 48 -12.34 1.91 6.17
C HIS A 48 -13.78 1.88 6.69
N SER A 49 -14.60 0.97 6.17
CA SER A 49 -15.97 0.75 6.65
C SER A 49 -15.98 0.19 8.08
N TYR A 50 -15.06 -0.71 8.40
CA TYR A 50 -14.87 -1.17 9.78
C TYR A 50 -14.51 0.00 10.71
N THR A 51 -13.55 0.84 10.33
CA THR A 51 -13.16 2.04 11.09
C THR A 51 -14.36 2.96 11.30
N ALA A 52 -15.11 3.25 10.23
CA ALA A 52 -16.31 4.09 10.26
C ALA A 52 -17.34 3.59 11.28
N SER A 53 -17.58 2.27 11.32
CA SER A 53 -18.52 1.66 12.25
C SER A 53 -18.08 1.79 13.72
N VAL A 54 -16.79 1.70 14.01
CA VAL A 54 -16.26 1.80 15.37
C VAL A 54 -16.22 3.25 15.88
N ILE A 55 -15.86 4.19 15.01
CA ILE A 55 -15.79 5.63 15.34
C ILE A 55 -17.19 6.28 15.34
N GLY A 56 -18.12 5.76 14.52
CA GLY A 56 -19.46 6.33 14.34
C GLY A 56 -19.47 7.50 13.34
N CYS A 57 -18.73 7.38 12.23
CA CYS A 57 -18.68 8.37 11.16
C CYS A 57 -18.91 7.71 9.79
N ASP A 58 -18.94 8.51 8.71
CA ASP A 58 -18.97 7.97 7.35
C ASP A 58 -17.60 7.41 6.90
N ARG A 59 -17.62 6.54 5.88
CA ARG A 59 -16.44 5.87 5.35
C ARG A 59 -15.36 6.85 4.87
N GLN A 60 -15.74 7.96 4.26
CA GLN A 60 -14.79 8.95 3.73
C GLN A 60 -14.04 9.66 4.86
N THR A 61 -14.75 10.00 5.93
CA THR A 61 -14.18 10.58 7.14
C THR A 61 -13.23 9.59 7.84
N ALA A 62 -13.62 8.31 7.90
CA ALA A 62 -12.82 7.25 8.53
C ALA A 62 -11.47 7.01 7.84
N LYS A 63 -11.34 7.27 6.55
CA LYS A 63 -10.09 7.09 5.80
C LYS A 63 -8.88 7.78 6.45
N ALA A 64 -9.08 8.96 7.03
CA ALA A 64 -8.01 9.72 7.68
C ALA A 64 -7.48 9.04 8.95
N ASP A 65 -8.29 8.19 9.58
CA ASP A 65 -7.96 7.56 10.87
C ASP A 65 -7.61 6.06 10.75
N THR A 66 -8.04 5.41 9.67
CA THR A 66 -7.92 3.96 9.49
C THR A 66 -6.49 3.45 9.66
N PHE A 67 -5.52 4.09 9.06
CA PHE A 67 -4.13 3.62 9.10
C PHE A 67 -3.29 4.22 10.23
N LYS A 68 -3.83 5.13 11.04
CA LYS A 68 -3.09 5.68 12.19
C LYS A 68 -2.58 4.59 13.16
N PRO A 69 -3.42 3.63 13.61
CA PRO A 69 -2.92 2.55 14.46
C PRO A 69 -1.98 1.59 13.73
N LEU A 70 -2.15 1.42 12.41
CA LEU A 70 -1.24 0.63 11.57
C LEU A 70 0.20 1.17 11.61
N TYR A 71 0.35 2.50 11.75
CA TYR A 71 1.65 3.16 11.90
C TYR A 71 2.01 3.45 13.37
N GLY A 72 1.40 2.72 14.29
CA GLY A 72 1.69 2.87 15.73
C GLY A 72 1.11 4.13 16.36
N GLY A 73 0.16 4.83 15.72
CA GLY A 73 -0.52 5.99 16.30
C GLY A 73 -1.37 5.60 17.51
N THR A 74 -1.33 6.42 18.57
CA THR A 74 -2.06 6.16 19.82
C THR A 74 -2.76 7.39 20.39
N THR A 75 -2.58 8.55 19.77
CA THR A 75 -3.13 9.84 20.23
C THR A 75 -4.27 10.31 19.33
N GLY A 76 -5.29 10.93 19.89
CA GLY A 76 -6.45 11.43 19.17
C GLY A 76 -7.62 11.69 20.10
N THR A 77 -8.81 11.94 19.52
CA THR A 77 -10.07 12.09 20.25
C THR A 77 -10.43 10.78 20.99
N PRO A 78 -11.38 10.82 21.95
CA PRO A 78 -11.86 9.61 22.61
C PRO A 78 -12.36 8.53 21.62
N GLU A 79 -13.04 8.93 20.56
CA GLU A 79 -13.57 8.04 19.50
C GLU A 79 -12.41 7.41 18.71
N GLN A 80 -11.41 8.21 18.32
CA GLN A 80 -10.21 7.70 17.67
C GLN A 80 -9.45 6.71 18.57
N GLN A 81 -9.28 7.04 19.84
CA GLN A 81 -8.64 6.14 20.81
C GLN A 81 -9.44 4.85 21.02
N LYS A 82 -10.79 4.90 20.98
CA LYS A 82 -11.64 3.70 21.01
C LYS A 82 -11.33 2.81 19.79
N TYR A 83 -11.24 3.41 18.60
CA TYR A 83 -10.87 2.68 17.38
C TYR A 83 -9.45 2.08 17.48
N TYR A 84 -8.46 2.82 17.98
CA TYR A 84 -7.09 2.30 18.11
C TYR A 84 -7.01 1.11 19.09
N ARG A 85 -7.82 1.09 20.14
CA ARG A 85 -7.93 -0.08 21.03
C ARG A 85 -8.56 -1.26 20.29
N ALA A 86 -9.69 -1.03 19.63
CA ALA A 86 -10.36 -2.07 18.84
C ALA A 86 -9.46 -2.64 17.72
N PHE A 87 -8.68 -1.79 17.06
CA PHE A 87 -7.70 -2.22 16.07
C PHE A 87 -6.63 -3.14 16.68
N LYS A 88 -6.07 -2.76 17.83
CA LYS A 88 -5.06 -3.55 18.53
C LYS A 88 -5.58 -4.90 19.01
N GLU A 89 -6.82 -4.93 19.47
CA GLU A 89 -7.48 -6.18 19.90
C GLU A 89 -7.76 -7.08 18.72
N LYS A 90 -8.21 -6.50 17.60
CA LYS A 90 -8.56 -7.23 16.38
C LYS A 90 -7.33 -7.78 15.65
N TYR A 91 -6.27 -6.96 15.52
CA TYR A 91 -5.03 -7.31 14.82
C TYR A 91 -3.87 -7.39 15.82
N SER A 92 -3.96 -8.40 16.68
CA SER A 92 -3.04 -8.56 17.81
C SER A 92 -1.60 -8.83 17.39
N GLU A 93 -1.41 -9.61 16.32
CA GLU A 93 -0.08 -9.94 15.82
C GLU A 93 0.60 -8.71 15.17
N ILE A 94 -0.15 -7.80 14.53
CA ILE A 94 0.40 -6.49 14.09
C ILE A 94 0.85 -5.68 15.31
N THR A 95 0.09 -5.71 16.41
CA THR A 95 0.46 -5.01 17.64
C THR A 95 1.74 -5.57 18.27
N ASP A 96 1.86 -6.89 18.36
CA ASP A 96 3.05 -7.58 18.87
C ASP A 96 4.26 -7.33 17.97
N TRP A 97 4.04 -7.31 16.64
CA TRP A 97 5.07 -6.96 15.67
C TRP A 97 5.57 -5.52 15.85
N HIS A 98 4.69 -4.55 16.12
CA HIS A 98 5.09 -3.17 16.44
C HIS A 98 5.98 -3.10 17.69
N ASP A 99 5.69 -3.89 18.72
CA ASP A 99 6.51 -3.92 19.93
C ASP A 99 7.87 -4.56 19.65
N LYS A 100 7.91 -5.61 18.82
CA LYS A 100 9.17 -6.19 18.35
C LYS A 100 9.99 -5.18 17.54
N LEU A 101 9.38 -4.45 16.60
CA LEU A 101 10.07 -3.42 15.81
C LEU A 101 10.70 -2.34 16.70
N GLN A 102 9.97 -1.87 17.72
CA GLN A 102 10.51 -0.90 18.68
C GLN A 102 11.70 -1.46 19.44
N LYS A 103 11.61 -2.71 19.91
CA LYS A 103 12.71 -3.40 20.59
C LYS A 103 13.94 -3.51 19.68
N ASP A 104 13.76 -3.95 18.45
CA ASP A 104 14.83 -4.10 17.48
C ASP A 104 15.50 -2.75 17.17
N ALA A 105 14.70 -1.69 16.92
CA ALA A 105 15.21 -0.34 16.68
C ALA A 105 16.00 0.23 17.86
N VAL A 106 15.58 -0.04 19.10
CA VAL A 106 16.31 0.42 20.30
C VAL A 106 17.58 -0.37 20.52
N THR A 107 17.57 -1.69 20.30
CA THR A 107 18.71 -2.59 20.62
C THR A 107 19.74 -2.65 19.52
N THR A 108 19.29 -2.87 18.25
CA THR A 108 20.18 -3.06 17.11
C THR A 108 20.39 -1.79 16.29
N LYS A 109 19.63 -0.72 16.59
CA LYS A 109 19.60 0.55 15.86
C LYS A 109 19.20 0.43 14.39
N ARG A 110 18.58 -0.68 14.02
CA ARG A 110 18.14 -0.93 12.64
C ARG A 110 16.95 -1.88 12.59
N ILE A 111 16.21 -1.79 11.49
CA ILE A 111 15.18 -2.73 11.09
C ILE A 111 15.54 -3.23 9.69
N VAL A 112 15.50 -4.54 9.48
CA VAL A 112 15.78 -5.18 8.20
C VAL A 112 14.52 -5.83 7.69
N LEU A 113 14.11 -5.48 6.46
CA LEU A 113 12.99 -6.10 5.75
C LEU A 113 13.39 -7.44 5.10
N PRO A 114 12.43 -8.30 4.74
CA PRO A 114 12.70 -9.53 4.02
C PRO A 114 13.50 -9.32 2.72
N SER A 115 13.32 -8.19 2.03
CA SER A 115 14.08 -7.80 0.84
C SER A 115 15.55 -7.44 1.11
N GLY A 116 15.97 -7.40 2.38
CA GLY A 116 17.30 -6.92 2.79
C GLY A 116 17.39 -5.39 2.97
N ARG A 117 16.32 -4.64 2.64
CA ARG A 117 16.25 -3.20 2.89
C ARG A 117 16.41 -2.92 4.37
N THR A 118 17.28 -1.99 4.72
CA THR A 118 17.60 -1.67 6.11
C THR A 118 17.29 -0.21 6.42
N TYR A 119 16.55 0.01 7.50
CA TYR A 119 16.29 1.32 8.08
C TYR A 119 17.10 1.50 9.35
N TYR A 120 17.81 2.61 9.48
CA TYR A 120 18.66 2.91 10.62
C TYR A 120 18.01 3.92 11.55
N PHE A 121 18.09 3.64 12.86
CA PHE A 121 17.53 4.45 13.94
C PHE A 121 18.57 4.70 15.03
N PRO A 122 19.70 5.39 14.72
CA PRO A 122 20.87 5.48 15.62
C PRO A 122 20.53 6.10 16.97
N ASP A 123 19.64 7.11 16.99
CA ASP A 123 19.31 7.88 18.20
C ASP A 123 18.09 7.35 18.95
N THR A 124 17.51 6.24 18.51
CA THR A 124 16.31 5.66 19.13
C THR A 124 16.62 5.08 20.52
N LYS A 125 15.77 5.43 21.48
CA LYS A 125 15.84 4.98 22.89
C LYS A 125 14.44 4.82 23.47
N TRP A 126 14.34 4.09 24.57
CA TRP A 126 13.09 4.00 25.31
C TRP A 126 12.75 5.34 25.97
N THR A 127 11.50 5.74 25.88
CA THR A 127 10.93 6.86 26.64
C THR A 127 10.56 6.38 28.04
N ARG A 128 10.27 7.31 28.95
CA ARG A 128 9.74 7.01 30.28
C ARG A 128 8.38 6.29 30.27
N TYR A 129 7.69 6.29 29.14
CA TYR A 129 6.39 5.66 28.97
C TYR A 129 6.47 4.25 28.38
N GLY A 130 7.67 3.68 28.23
CA GLY A 130 7.87 2.34 27.70
C GLY A 130 7.70 2.22 26.19
N THR A 131 7.69 3.32 25.45
CA THR A 131 7.67 3.34 23.98
C THR A 131 9.00 3.82 23.43
N ALA A 132 9.38 3.40 22.22
CA ALA A 132 10.56 3.93 21.56
C ALA A 132 10.34 5.38 21.11
N THR A 133 11.39 6.21 21.16
CA THR A 133 11.39 7.47 20.41
C THR A 133 11.24 7.14 18.92
N ASN A 134 10.61 8.01 18.14
CA ASN A 134 10.34 7.78 16.70
C ASN A 134 9.45 6.55 16.40
N ARG A 135 8.60 6.11 17.36
CA ARG A 135 7.73 4.94 17.23
C ARG A 135 6.97 4.91 15.92
N THR A 136 6.36 6.04 15.52
CA THR A 136 5.59 6.11 14.27
C THR A 136 6.45 5.80 13.05
N ALA A 137 7.65 6.35 12.96
CA ALA A 137 8.58 6.05 11.86
C ALA A 137 9.03 4.58 11.89
N ILE A 138 9.28 4.03 13.08
CA ILE A 138 9.67 2.63 13.29
C ILE A 138 8.59 1.67 12.77
N CYS A 139 7.30 1.96 13.02
CA CYS A 139 6.19 1.12 12.56
C CYS A 139 5.82 1.39 11.08
N ASN A 140 5.97 2.64 10.61
CA ASN A 140 5.56 3.04 9.26
C ASN A 140 6.57 2.62 8.18
N TYR A 141 7.87 2.89 8.39
CA TYR A 141 8.88 2.68 7.34
C TYR A 141 8.94 1.25 6.80
N PRO A 142 8.82 0.19 7.62
CA PRO A 142 8.76 -1.18 7.11
C PRO A 142 7.55 -1.41 6.18
N VAL A 143 6.37 -0.91 6.55
CA VAL A 143 5.14 -1.07 5.78
C VAL A 143 5.22 -0.31 4.46
N GLN A 144 5.48 1.00 4.53
CA GLN A 144 5.58 1.83 3.33
C GLN A 144 6.74 1.37 2.43
N GLY A 145 7.89 1.05 3.01
CA GLY A 145 9.05 0.63 2.24
C GLY A 145 8.83 -0.69 1.53
N PHE A 146 8.19 -1.67 2.15
CA PHE A 146 7.89 -2.92 1.47
C PHE A 146 6.83 -2.74 0.38
N ALA A 147 5.78 -1.94 0.64
CA ALA A 147 4.73 -1.64 -0.33
C ALA A 147 5.27 -0.87 -1.55
N THR A 148 5.87 0.31 -1.30
CA THR A 148 6.19 1.27 -2.37
C THR A 148 7.61 1.21 -2.89
N ALA A 149 8.53 0.56 -2.17
CA ALA A 149 9.93 0.45 -2.56
C ALA A 149 10.40 -0.99 -2.85
N ASP A 150 9.58 -2.01 -2.55
CA ASP A 150 9.87 -3.40 -2.92
C ASP A 150 8.81 -3.97 -3.88
N ILE A 151 7.51 -3.96 -3.55
CA ILE A 151 6.44 -4.48 -4.42
C ILE A 151 6.29 -3.63 -5.69
N LEU A 152 6.03 -2.33 -5.55
CA LEU A 152 5.77 -1.44 -6.69
C LEU A 152 6.93 -1.42 -7.71
N PRO A 153 8.21 -1.31 -7.32
CA PRO A 153 9.32 -1.38 -8.28
C PRO A 153 9.43 -2.70 -9.02
N CYS A 154 9.07 -3.83 -8.41
CA CYS A 154 9.00 -5.11 -9.10
C CYS A 154 8.00 -5.04 -10.25
N CYS A 155 6.78 -4.55 -9.97
CA CYS A 155 5.77 -4.31 -11.01
C CYS A 155 6.28 -3.35 -12.10
N LEU A 156 6.83 -2.19 -11.72
CA LEU A 156 7.27 -1.17 -12.67
C LEU A 156 8.36 -1.67 -13.63
N VAL A 157 9.31 -2.46 -13.15
CA VAL A 157 10.39 -3.01 -13.99
C VAL A 157 9.84 -4.01 -15.02
N THR A 158 8.86 -4.82 -14.63
CA THR A 158 8.23 -5.78 -15.54
C THR A 158 7.29 -5.08 -16.51
N LEU A 159 6.51 -4.11 -16.04
CA LEU A 159 5.61 -3.30 -16.85
C LEU A 159 6.39 -2.48 -17.91
N GLU A 160 7.47 -1.80 -17.53
CA GLU A 160 8.31 -1.04 -18.46
C GLU A 160 8.85 -1.94 -19.58
N LYS A 161 9.30 -3.15 -19.25
CA LYS A 161 9.79 -4.10 -20.25
C LYS A 161 8.70 -4.56 -21.22
N LYS A 162 7.48 -4.82 -20.71
CA LYS A 162 6.35 -5.25 -21.53
C LYS A 162 5.81 -4.11 -22.42
N LEU A 163 5.91 -2.86 -21.97
CA LEU A 163 5.49 -1.70 -22.74
C LEU A 163 6.48 -1.25 -23.83
N LYS A 164 7.72 -1.76 -23.84
CA LYS A 164 8.73 -1.38 -24.87
C LYS A 164 8.27 -1.44 -26.33
N PRO A 165 7.47 -2.43 -26.76
CA PRO A 165 6.97 -2.48 -28.15
C PRO A 165 5.86 -1.47 -28.44
N TYR A 166 5.27 -0.87 -27.43
CA TYR A 166 4.12 0.02 -27.49
C TYR A 166 4.54 1.50 -27.53
N LYS A 167 3.64 2.36 -28.01
CA LYS A 167 3.80 3.82 -27.95
C LYS A 167 3.42 4.36 -26.57
N SER A 168 2.55 3.64 -25.88
CA SER A 168 2.11 3.91 -24.51
C SER A 168 3.28 3.81 -23.53
N LEU A 169 3.26 4.62 -22.48
CA LEU A 169 4.35 4.63 -21.50
C LEU A 169 3.86 4.98 -20.10
N ILE A 170 4.63 4.54 -19.10
CA ILE A 170 4.45 4.97 -17.72
C ILE A 170 4.82 6.45 -17.62
N CYS A 171 3.89 7.30 -17.23
CA CYS A 171 4.12 8.74 -17.10
C CYS A 171 4.24 9.23 -15.65
N ASN A 172 3.70 8.49 -14.68
CA ASN A 172 3.79 8.85 -13.26
C ASN A 172 3.56 7.64 -12.35
N THR A 173 4.00 7.77 -11.09
CA THR A 173 3.64 6.90 -9.97
C THR A 173 3.33 7.76 -8.74
N VAL A 174 2.29 7.40 -7.98
CA VAL A 174 1.92 8.11 -6.75
C VAL A 174 1.60 7.08 -5.67
N HIS A 175 2.48 6.99 -4.66
CA HIS A 175 2.41 5.98 -3.61
C HIS A 175 2.42 4.56 -4.18
N ASP A 176 1.27 3.93 -4.29
CA ASP A 176 1.02 2.58 -4.79
C ASP A 176 0.24 2.57 -6.12
N SER A 177 0.04 3.72 -6.75
CA SER A 177 -0.58 3.82 -8.07
C SER A 177 0.43 4.01 -9.20
N ILE A 178 0.06 3.52 -10.38
CA ILE A 178 0.81 3.64 -11.64
C ILE A 178 -0.07 4.37 -12.65
N VAL A 179 0.48 5.37 -13.31
CA VAL A 179 -0.23 6.16 -14.32
C VAL A 179 0.44 5.97 -15.68
N ILE A 180 -0.36 5.60 -16.68
CA ILE A 180 0.09 5.36 -18.06
C ILE A 180 -0.57 6.37 -18.97
N ASP A 181 0.24 6.97 -19.87
CA ASP A 181 -0.21 7.70 -21.04
C ASP A 181 -0.41 6.69 -22.19
N CYS A 182 -1.65 6.42 -22.54
CA CYS A 182 -2.05 5.34 -23.44
C CYS A 182 -2.40 5.84 -24.82
N HIS A 183 -1.84 5.17 -25.86
CA HIS A 183 -2.19 5.39 -27.26
C HIS A 183 -3.57 4.78 -27.55
N PRO A 184 -4.43 5.43 -28.36
CA PRO A 184 -5.81 4.98 -28.59
C PRO A 184 -5.95 3.58 -29.20
N ASP A 185 -4.97 3.14 -30.00
CA ASP A 185 -4.98 1.81 -30.62
C ASP A 185 -4.41 0.70 -29.70
N GLU A 186 -3.97 1.03 -28.48
CA GLU A 186 -3.27 0.12 -27.57
C GLU A 186 -4.03 -0.10 -26.24
N ASP A 187 -5.22 0.46 -26.10
CA ASP A 187 -5.97 0.49 -24.85
C ASP A 187 -6.15 -0.91 -24.23
N ASP A 188 -6.67 -1.87 -25.00
CA ASP A 188 -6.98 -3.21 -24.47
C ASP A 188 -5.72 -3.96 -24.06
N ASP A 189 -4.67 -3.91 -24.89
CA ASP A 189 -3.38 -4.55 -24.61
C ASP A 189 -2.73 -3.95 -23.36
N VAL A 190 -2.73 -2.62 -23.25
CA VAL A 190 -2.11 -1.90 -22.13
C VAL A 190 -2.85 -2.16 -20.83
N LEU A 191 -4.18 -2.22 -20.85
CA LEU A 191 -5.00 -2.58 -19.68
C LEU A 191 -4.68 -3.99 -19.19
N GLU A 192 -4.59 -4.96 -20.10
CA GLU A 192 -4.26 -6.35 -19.72
C GLU A 192 -2.82 -6.47 -19.21
N ILE A 193 -1.85 -5.82 -19.87
CA ILE A 193 -0.45 -5.78 -19.43
C ILE A 193 -0.33 -5.16 -18.06
N LEU A 194 -1.01 -4.05 -17.78
CA LEU A 194 -0.99 -3.38 -16.48
C LEU A 194 -1.55 -4.29 -15.38
N LYS A 195 -2.73 -4.86 -15.61
CA LYS A 195 -3.38 -5.82 -14.71
C LYS A 195 -2.44 -6.98 -14.37
N ASP A 196 -1.90 -7.64 -15.38
CA ASP A 196 -1.03 -8.79 -15.21
C ASP A 196 0.26 -8.43 -14.46
N CYS A 197 0.86 -7.26 -14.74
CA CYS A 197 2.07 -6.82 -14.04
C CYS A 197 1.78 -6.48 -12.58
N MET A 198 0.64 -5.85 -12.29
CA MET A 198 0.29 -5.48 -10.92
C MET A 198 -0.02 -6.72 -10.08
N LEU A 199 -0.79 -7.66 -10.59
CA LEU A 199 -1.09 -8.93 -9.90
C LEU A 199 0.14 -9.83 -9.81
N GLY A 200 0.97 -9.86 -10.86
CA GLY A 200 2.21 -10.67 -10.90
C GLY A 200 3.40 -10.09 -10.13
N ALA A 201 3.27 -8.91 -9.50
CA ALA A 201 4.37 -8.31 -8.73
C ALA A 201 4.88 -9.20 -7.59
N VAL A 202 4.04 -10.08 -7.06
CA VAL A 202 4.40 -11.06 -6.01
C VAL A 202 5.30 -12.17 -6.54
N ASP A 203 5.11 -12.58 -7.78
CA ASP A 203 5.99 -13.56 -8.43
C ASP A 203 7.37 -12.95 -8.70
N ASP A 204 7.41 -11.67 -9.08
CA ASP A 204 8.63 -10.91 -9.23
C ASP A 204 9.38 -10.77 -7.89
N LEU A 205 8.67 -10.57 -6.76
CA LEU A 205 9.28 -10.59 -5.42
C LEU A 205 9.92 -11.94 -5.11
N LYS A 206 9.22 -13.03 -5.40
CA LYS A 206 9.75 -14.40 -5.21
C LYS A 206 11.01 -14.60 -6.05
N GLN A 207 10.96 -14.21 -7.31
CA GLN A 207 12.07 -14.41 -8.25
C GLN A 207 13.31 -13.55 -7.87
N ARG A 208 13.12 -12.29 -7.42
CA ARG A 208 14.21 -11.34 -7.16
C ARG A 208 14.79 -11.46 -5.76
N TYR A 209 13.93 -11.69 -4.77
CA TYR A 209 14.28 -11.61 -3.36
C TYR A 209 14.05 -12.92 -2.61
N SER A 210 13.55 -13.98 -3.28
CA SER A 210 13.14 -15.24 -2.65
C SER A 210 12.08 -15.06 -1.54
N ILE A 211 11.21 -14.06 -1.71
CA ILE A 211 10.13 -13.75 -0.78
C ILE A 211 8.85 -14.39 -1.30
N GLU A 212 8.27 -15.29 -0.51
CA GLU A 212 6.92 -15.80 -0.76
C GLU A 212 5.90 -14.88 -0.10
N TYR A 213 5.33 -13.98 -0.90
CA TYR A 213 4.27 -13.09 -0.47
C TYR A 213 2.94 -13.79 -0.71
N ASP A 214 2.34 -14.31 0.35
CA ASP A 214 1.13 -15.13 0.33
C ASP A 214 -0.17 -14.36 0.68
N MET A 215 -0.05 -13.07 1.00
CA MET A 215 -1.20 -12.20 1.19
C MET A 215 -1.83 -11.84 -0.17
N PRO A 216 -3.15 -12.04 -0.37
CA PRO A 216 -3.79 -11.65 -1.62
C PRO A 216 -3.56 -10.19 -1.98
N ILE A 217 -3.31 -9.89 -3.24
CA ILE A 217 -3.23 -8.52 -3.77
C ILE A 217 -4.53 -8.20 -4.51
N GLY A 218 -5.08 -7.01 -4.26
CA GLY A 218 -6.20 -6.46 -5.01
C GLY A 218 -5.76 -5.20 -5.75
N ILE A 219 -6.35 -4.97 -6.92
CA ILE A 219 -6.08 -3.79 -7.75
C ILE A 219 -7.39 -3.18 -8.25
N GLU A 220 -7.35 -1.89 -8.53
CA GLU A 220 -8.40 -1.17 -9.27
C GLU A 220 -7.74 -0.48 -10.46
N ILE A 221 -8.33 -0.58 -11.66
CA ILE A 221 -7.85 0.17 -12.81
C ILE A 221 -8.94 1.13 -13.29
N LYS A 222 -8.55 2.37 -13.52
CA LYS A 222 -9.37 3.46 -14.02
C LYS A 222 -8.82 3.96 -15.35
N LYS A 223 -9.71 4.43 -16.22
CA LYS A 223 -9.35 5.01 -17.51
C LYS A 223 -10.19 6.25 -17.79
N GLY A 224 -9.59 7.27 -18.39
CA GLY A 224 -10.30 8.49 -18.79
C GLY A 224 -9.50 9.39 -19.70
N ASN A 225 -10.11 10.49 -20.16
CA ASN A 225 -9.47 11.46 -21.03
C ASN A 225 -8.41 12.31 -20.31
N ASN A 226 -8.48 12.37 -19.00
CA ASN A 226 -7.48 13.02 -18.13
C ASN A 226 -7.42 12.25 -16.80
N TRP A 227 -6.40 12.54 -15.99
CA TRP A 227 -6.17 11.83 -14.74
C TRP A 227 -7.23 12.07 -13.64
N LEU A 228 -8.11 13.06 -13.79
CA LEU A 228 -9.18 13.34 -12.80
C LEU A 228 -10.50 12.68 -13.18
N ASP A 229 -10.88 12.80 -14.45
CA ASP A 229 -12.17 12.35 -14.97
C ASP A 229 -11.99 10.94 -15.56
N THR A 230 -11.95 9.94 -14.67
CA THR A 230 -11.72 8.52 -15.01
C THR A 230 -12.87 7.66 -14.55
N ASP A 231 -13.17 6.60 -15.30
CA ASP A 231 -14.13 5.55 -14.96
C ASP A 231 -13.38 4.26 -14.58
N VAL A 232 -13.98 3.48 -13.68
CA VAL A 232 -13.44 2.17 -13.30
C VAL A 232 -13.66 1.19 -14.44
N VAL A 233 -12.57 0.63 -14.97
CA VAL A 233 -12.59 -0.38 -16.06
C VAL A 233 -12.22 -1.77 -15.55
N TYR A 234 -11.54 -1.86 -14.40
CA TYR A 234 -11.30 -3.09 -13.66
C TYR A 234 -11.58 -2.81 -12.18
N PRO A 235 -12.65 -3.40 -11.61
CA PRO A 235 -13.03 -3.15 -10.22
C PRO A 235 -12.09 -3.82 -9.24
N LEU A 236 -12.15 -3.40 -7.99
CA LEU A 236 -11.49 -4.06 -6.86
C LEU A 236 -11.98 -5.51 -6.73
N GLU A 237 -11.06 -6.47 -6.77
CA GLU A 237 -11.26 -7.87 -6.43
C GLU A 237 -10.49 -8.23 -5.16
#